data_b86263a6a604f8455a0292b99f870886
#
_entry.id   b86263a6a604f8455a0292b99f870886
#
_cell.length_a   1.000
_cell.length_b   1.000
_cell.length_c   1.000
_cell.angle_alpha   90.00
_cell.angle_beta   90.00
_cell.angle_gamma   90.00
#
_symmetry.space_group_name_H-M   'P 1'
#
loop_
_entity.id
_entity.type
_entity.pdbx_description
1 polymer ?
#
loop_
_entity_poly.entity_id
_entity_poly.type
_entity_poly.pdbx_seq_one_letter_code
_entity_poly.pdbx_strand_id
1 'polypeptide(L)'
;GIVTQIGSAAIPDNLKDLVLKDYDNLVNTRWISITLVGEQIGRKFERGVTQYPTTGDKVHLVTIQDLNIVYGGQEDSSSITVGNISASESLDAKLDLDKLVARHCAIVGSTGSGKSNAVTVLLEAIANKKFSASRILIVDPHGEYNDTLSRHSKVLEVNSAQEGNRLFIPFWALPFNELMNLFSGNLTDSNKEYIREKIVNAKKLSASNNDLDVSDESITADSPIPFSIKNLWYE
;
A
#
# COMPACT_ATOMS: atom_id res chain seq x y z
N GLY A 1 6.23 -16.91 20.72
CA GLY A 1 6.95 -17.64 19.67
C GLY A 1 6.02 -18.40 18.75
N ILE A 2 6.52 -18.79 17.59
CA ILE A 2 5.78 -19.59 16.59
C ILE A 2 6.34 -21.00 16.59
N VAL A 3 5.49 -22.01 16.70
CA VAL A 3 5.89 -23.42 16.59
C VAL A 3 6.24 -23.71 15.13
N THR A 4 7.46 -24.12 14.89
CA THR A 4 7.98 -24.44 13.55
C THR A 4 8.06 -25.93 13.28
N GLN A 5 8.28 -26.72 14.32
CA GLN A 5 8.32 -28.18 14.21
C GLN A 5 7.82 -28.84 15.49
N ILE A 6 7.19 -29.98 15.33
CA ILE A 6 6.78 -30.87 16.42
C ILE A 6 7.25 -32.27 16.04
N GLY A 7 7.82 -32.99 16.99
CA GLY A 7 8.26 -34.36 16.75
C GLY A 7 8.32 -35.19 17.98
N SER A 8 8.53 -36.47 17.77
CA SER A 8 8.85 -37.43 18.83
C SER A 8 10.12 -38.19 18.45
N ALA A 9 11.00 -38.38 19.39
CA ALA A 9 12.23 -39.18 19.23
C ALA A 9 12.36 -40.18 20.36
N ALA A 10 12.88 -41.33 20.06
CA ALA A 10 13.28 -42.25 21.11
C ALA A 10 14.42 -41.66 21.92
N ILE A 11 14.39 -41.78 23.24
CA ILE A 11 15.50 -41.31 24.09
C ILE A 11 16.75 -42.09 23.71
N PRO A 12 17.87 -41.41 23.38
CA PRO A 12 19.13 -42.08 23.12
C PRO A 12 19.55 -42.95 24.33
N ASP A 13 20.09 -44.14 24.05
CA ASP A 13 20.42 -45.15 25.11
C ASP A 13 21.35 -44.62 26.20
N ASN A 14 22.26 -43.70 25.82
CA ASN A 14 23.19 -43.05 26.76
C ASN A 14 22.49 -42.07 27.73
N LEU A 15 21.26 -41.66 27.48
CA LEU A 15 20.49 -40.74 28.34
C LEU A 15 19.38 -41.47 29.14
N LYS A 16 19.09 -42.72 28.80
CA LYS A 16 18.04 -43.51 29.49
C LYS A 16 18.32 -43.65 30.99
N ASP A 17 19.56 -43.89 31.37
CA ASP A 17 19.95 -44.06 32.78
C ASP A 17 19.86 -42.76 33.60
N LEU A 18 19.97 -41.60 32.95
CA LEU A 18 19.88 -40.32 33.62
C LEU A 18 18.41 -39.83 33.77
N VAL A 19 17.55 -40.25 32.86
CA VAL A 19 16.12 -39.84 32.83
C VAL A 19 15.26 -40.80 33.64
N LEU A 20 15.61 -42.10 33.72
CA LEU A 20 14.80 -43.13 34.33
C LEU A 20 14.83 -43.17 35.86
N LYS A 21 15.57 -42.34 36.57
CA LYS A 21 15.52 -42.28 38.04
C LYS A 21 14.25 -41.63 38.59
N ASP A 22 13.52 -40.89 37.77
CA ASP A 22 12.31 -40.14 38.21
C ASP A 22 11.04 -40.40 37.41
N TYR A 23 11.07 -41.15 36.29
CA TYR A 23 9.90 -41.31 35.42
C TYR A 23 9.81 -42.68 34.77
N ASP A 24 8.96 -43.54 35.35
CA ASP A 24 8.74 -44.94 34.92
C ASP A 24 8.03 -45.12 33.55
N ASN A 25 7.74 -44.04 32.79
CA ASN A 25 6.90 -44.13 31.58
C ASN A 25 7.33 -43.29 30.36
N LEU A 26 8.60 -42.82 30.25
CA LEU A 26 9.02 -42.06 29.10
C LEU A 26 9.69 -42.93 28.02
N VAL A 27 8.85 -43.68 27.27
CA VAL A 27 9.34 -44.45 26.10
C VAL A 27 9.61 -43.54 24.91
N ASN A 28 9.03 -42.36 24.85
CA ASN A 28 9.22 -41.40 23.74
C ASN A 28 9.29 -39.97 24.25
N THR A 29 10.38 -39.27 23.92
CA THR A 29 10.52 -37.82 24.15
C THR A 29 9.80 -37.07 23.05
N ARG A 30 8.86 -36.21 23.40
CA ARG A 30 8.22 -35.26 22.47
C ARG A 30 8.96 -33.92 22.53
N TRP A 31 9.20 -33.34 21.39
CA TRP A 31 9.90 -32.06 21.30
C TRP A 31 9.15 -31.09 20.41
N ILE A 32 9.32 -29.83 20.70
CA ILE A 32 8.74 -28.71 19.95
C ILE A 32 9.87 -27.72 19.64
N SER A 33 9.98 -27.32 18.39
CA SER A 33 10.86 -26.22 17.99
C SER A 33 10.02 -24.93 17.88
N ILE A 34 10.48 -23.88 18.56
CA ILE A 34 9.78 -22.59 18.62
C ILE A 34 10.73 -21.51 18.14
N THR A 35 10.29 -20.76 17.12
CA THR A 35 10.99 -19.53 16.73
C THR A 35 10.43 -18.35 17.52
N LEU A 36 11.30 -17.67 18.26
CA LEU A 36 10.92 -16.49 19.03
C LEU A 36 10.84 -15.29 18.07
N VAL A 37 9.72 -14.56 18.11
CA VAL A 37 9.44 -13.43 17.20
C VAL A 37 9.35 -12.10 17.93
N GLY A 38 9.18 -12.13 19.25
CA GLY A 38 9.09 -10.94 20.08
C GLY A 38 8.70 -11.27 21.50
N GLU A 39 8.57 -10.27 22.32
CA GLU A 39 8.18 -10.36 23.72
C GLU A 39 7.02 -9.39 24.04
N GLN A 40 6.29 -9.72 25.07
CA GLN A 40 5.24 -8.86 25.60
C GLN A 40 5.77 -8.11 26.80
N ILE A 41 5.79 -6.79 26.72
CA ILE A 41 6.15 -5.89 27.84
C ILE A 41 4.89 -5.15 28.28
N GLY A 42 4.33 -5.57 29.41
CA GLY A 42 3.04 -5.07 29.88
C GLY A 42 1.91 -5.41 28.91
N ARG A 43 1.31 -4.41 28.24
CA ARG A 43 0.24 -4.57 27.24
C ARG A 43 0.68 -4.33 25.82
N LYS A 44 1.98 -4.26 25.55
CA LYS A 44 2.52 -4.03 24.21
C LYS A 44 3.34 -5.24 23.78
N PHE A 45 3.21 -5.58 22.50
CA PHE A 45 4.10 -6.54 21.86
C PHE A 45 5.25 -5.79 21.18
N GLU A 46 6.48 -6.22 21.48
CA GLU A 46 7.68 -5.71 20.85
C GLU A 46 8.39 -6.81 20.07
N ARG A 47 8.86 -6.48 18.88
CA ARG A 47 9.63 -7.41 18.04
C ARG A 47 11.04 -7.55 18.59
N GLY A 48 11.55 -8.77 18.54
CA GLY A 48 12.83 -9.12 19.16
C GLY A 48 12.64 -9.64 20.58
N VAL A 49 13.67 -10.24 21.13
CA VAL A 49 13.67 -10.87 22.46
C VAL A 49 14.88 -10.37 23.22
N THR A 50 14.64 -9.72 24.35
CA THR A 50 15.72 -9.22 25.23
C THR A 50 16.20 -10.31 26.18
N GLN A 51 15.29 -11.18 26.63
CA GLN A 51 15.59 -12.30 27.51
C GLN A 51 15.15 -13.61 26.90
N TYR A 52 16.12 -14.49 26.62
CA TYR A 52 15.81 -15.82 26.10
C TYR A 52 15.31 -16.74 27.21
N PRO A 53 14.34 -17.65 26.92
CA PRO A 53 13.91 -18.66 27.85
C PRO A 53 15.04 -19.62 28.21
N THR A 54 15.03 -20.11 29.43
CA THR A 54 16.02 -21.02 29.96
C THR A 54 15.42 -22.40 30.20
N THR A 55 16.27 -23.38 30.52
CA THR A 55 15.81 -24.73 30.87
C THR A 55 14.95 -24.67 32.13
N GLY A 56 13.73 -25.24 32.04
CA GLY A 56 12.74 -25.24 33.13
C GLY A 56 11.66 -24.17 33.00
N ASP A 57 11.79 -23.21 32.07
CA ASP A 57 10.72 -22.26 31.79
C ASP A 57 9.51 -22.97 31.17
N LYS A 58 8.32 -22.55 31.60
CA LYS A 58 7.06 -23.16 31.15
C LYS A 58 6.64 -22.59 29.79
N VAL A 59 6.19 -23.46 28.92
CA VAL A 59 5.59 -23.11 27.64
C VAL A 59 4.08 -23.25 27.74
N HIS A 60 3.35 -22.21 27.37
CA HIS A 60 1.89 -22.16 27.37
C HIS A 60 1.35 -21.97 25.97
N LEU A 61 0.15 -22.49 25.68
CA LEU A 61 -0.57 -22.14 24.48
C LEU A 61 -1.00 -20.67 24.53
N VAL A 62 -0.91 -20.00 23.39
CA VAL A 62 -1.35 -18.61 23.24
C VAL A 62 -2.86 -18.54 23.38
N THR A 63 -3.36 -17.62 24.17
CA THR A 63 -4.78 -17.32 24.33
C THR A 63 -5.25 -16.25 23.33
N ILE A 64 -6.57 -16.10 23.17
CA ILE A 64 -7.15 -14.99 22.36
C ILE A 64 -6.73 -13.63 22.91
N GLN A 65 -6.56 -13.51 24.23
CA GLN A 65 -6.10 -12.28 24.86
C GLN A 65 -4.66 -11.95 24.47
N ASP A 66 -3.78 -12.94 24.44
CA ASP A 66 -2.40 -12.76 23.99
C ASP A 66 -2.34 -12.40 22.50
N LEU A 67 -3.15 -13.05 21.68
CA LEU A 67 -3.26 -12.71 20.25
C LEU A 67 -3.76 -11.28 20.02
N ASN A 68 -4.71 -10.80 20.85
CA ASN A 68 -5.17 -9.41 20.82
C ASN A 68 -4.04 -8.42 21.15
N ILE A 69 -3.13 -8.78 22.05
CA ILE A 69 -1.96 -7.93 22.35
C ILE A 69 -0.99 -7.90 21.17
N VAL A 70 -0.81 -9.02 20.48
CA VAL A 70 0.12 -9.12 19.34
C VAL A 70 -0.44 -8.47 18.09
N TYR A 71 -1.72 -8.69 17.76
CA TYR A 71 -2.35 -8.33 16.50
C TYR A 71 -3.45 -7.29 16.63
N GLY A 72 -4.08 -7.18 17.81
CA GLY A 72 -5.29 -6.38 17.99
C GLY A 72 -5.10 -4.89 17.86
N GLY A 73 -3.87 -4.41 18.01
CA GLY A 73 -3.55 -2.96 17.97
C GLY A 73 -4.42 -2.14 18.92
N GLN A 74 -4.09 -0.92 19.19
CA GLN A 74 -5.06 0.02 19.73
C GLN A 74 -6.11 0.28 18.65
N GLU A 75 -7.40 0.36 19.01
CA GLU A 75 -8.44 0.88 18.12
C GLU A 75 -8.12 2.34 17.85
N ASP A 76 -7.25 2.55 16.89
CA ASP A 76 -6.90 3.87 16.42
C ASP A 76 -7.87 4.28 15.32
N SER A 77 -8.20 5.57 15.25
CA SER A 77 -9.06 6.13 14.22
C SER A 77 -8.54 5.85 12.80
N SER A 78 -7.23 5.63 12.68
CA SER A 78 -6.53 5.34 11.42
C SER A 78 -6.43 3.84 11.08
N SER A 79 -6.87 2.92 11.93
CA SER A 79 -6.80 1.48 11.62
C SER A 79 -7.93 1.04 10.69
N ILE A 80 -7.63 0.17 9.72
CA ILE A 80 -8.61 -0.47 8.82
C ILE A 80 -8.55 -1.98 8.97
N THR A 81 -9.71 -2.64 8.92
CA THR A 81 -9.80 -4.11 8.94
C THR A 81 -9.76 -4.64 7.51
N VAL A 82 -8.84 -5.56 7.22
CA VAL A 82 -8.65 -6.14 5.88
C VAL A 82 -8.97 -7.63 5.81
N GLY A 83 -9.39 -8.22 6.91
CA GLY A 83 -9.74 -9.65 7.01
C GLY A 83 -9.59 -10.14 8.43
N ASN A 84 -9.35 -11.44 8.58
CA ASN A 84 -9.16 -12.10 9.87
C ASN A 84 -7.76 -12.70 9.97
N ILE A 85 -7.25 -12.83 11.18
CA ILE A 85 -6.00 -13.54 11.45
C ILE A 85 -6.19 -15.04 11.25
N SER A 86 -5.35 -15.68 10.43
CA SER A 86 -5.48 -17.13 10.15
C SER A 86 -5.38 -18.03 11.37
N ALA A 87 -4.72 -17.59 12.44
CA ALA A 87 -4.64 -18.33 13.70
C ALA A 87 -5.90 -18.24 14.56
N SER A 88 -6.83 -17.30 14.25
CA SER A 88 -8.09 -17.12 14.95
C SER A 88 -9.09 -16.35 14.09
N GLU A 89 -10.14 -17.04 13.62
CA GLU A 89 -11.19 -16.44 12.78
C GLU A 89 -11.97 -15.32 13.50
N SER A 90 -11.93 -15.28 14.81
CA SER A 90 -12.60 -14.25 15.63
C SER A 90 -11.76 -12.97 15.78
N LEU A 91 -10.53 -12.93 15.25
CA LEU A 91 -9.62 -11.82 15.42
C LEU A 91 -9.40 -11.09 14.10
N ASP A 92 -9.77 -9.81 14.08
CA ASP A 92 -9.59 -8.95 12.92
C ASP A 92 -8.11 -8.72 12.58
N ALA A 93 -7.78 -8.82 11.30
CA ALA A 93 -6.51 -8.34 10.75
C ALA A 93 -6.62 -6.84 10.48
N LYS A 94 -5.99 -6.04 11.34
CA LYS A 94 -6.01 -4.58 11.24
C LYS A 94 -4.69 -4.05 10.69
N LEU A 95 -4.79 -3.04 9.81
CA LEU A 95 -3.65 -2.27 9.30
C LEU A 95 -3.75 -0.83 9.78
N ASP A 96 -2.63 -0.27 10.16
CA ASP A 96 -2.46 1.15 10.45
C ASP A 96 -2.31 1.91 9.11
N LEU A 97 -3.36 2.64 8.73
CA LEU A 97 -3.42 3.34 7.44
C LEU A 97 -2.39 4.45 7.37
N ASP A 98 -2.16 5.18 8.46
CA ASP A 98 -1.19 6.29 8.47
C ASP A 98 0.22 5.79 8.16
N LYS A 99 0.60 4.63 8.73
CA LYS A 99 1.89 4.00 8.42
C LYS A 99 1.95 3.44 6.99
N LEU A 100 0.83 2.97 6.48
CA LEU A 100 0.74 2.44 5.11
C LEU A 100 0.90 3.55 4.07
N VAL A 101 0.17 4.67 4.23
CA VAL A 101 0.15 5.76 3.24
C VAL A 101 1.29 6.77 3.39
N ALA A 102 1.91 6.85 4.57
CA ALA A 102 3.08 7.70 4.78
C ALA A 102 4.32 7.23 3.97
N ARG A 103 4.28 6.03 3.41
CA ARG A 103 5.37 5.41 2.63
C ARG A 103 4.83 4.72 1.39
N HIS A 104 5.73 4.27 0.53
CA HIS A 104 5.38 3.45 -0.63
C HIS A 104 5.07 2.02 -0.18
N CYS A 105 4.03 1.44 -0.77
CA CYS A 105 3.65 0.05 -0.59
C CYS A 105 3.69 -0.66 -1.95
N ALA A 106 4.19 -1.89 -2.00
CA ALA A 106 4.16 -2.72 -3.18
C ALA A 106 3.48 -4.05 -2.87
N ILE A 107 2.50 -4.43 -3.70
CA ILE A 107 1.84 -5.74 -3.67
C ILE A 107 2.35 -6.54 -4.85
N VAL A 108 3.14 -7.55 -4.57
CA VAL A 108 3.81 -8.36 -5.58
C VAL A 108 3.38 -9.83 -5.48
N GLY A 109 3.35 -10.51 -6.62
CA GLY A 109 2.99 -11.92 -6.69
C GLY A 109 2.84 -12.39 -8.13
N SER A 110 2.74 -13.69 -8.36
CA SER A 110 2.47 -14.30 -9.66
C SER A 110 1.04 -14.02 -10.13
N THR A 111 0.76 -14.26 -11.40
CA THR A 111 -0.60 -14.21 -11.94
C THR A 111 -1.50 -15.19 -11.19
N GLY A 112 -2.71 -14.75 -10.83
CA GLY A 112 -3.66 -15.57 -10.07
C GLY A 112 -3.41 -15.63 -8.56
N SER A 113 -2.36 -14.97 -8.01
CA SER A 113 -2.06 -14.97 -6.57
C SER A 113 -2.98 -14.08 -5.73
N GLY A 114 -3.91 -13.35 -6.35
CA GLY A 114 -4.85 -12.48 -5.65
C GLY A 114 -4.35 -11.05 -5.41
N LYS A 115 -3.34 -10.56 -6.15
CA LYS A 115 -2.83 -9.17 -6.02
C LYS A 115 -3.93 -8.12 -6.12
N SER A 116 -4.69 -8.15 -7.21
CA SER A 116 -5.78 -7.19 -7.48
C SER A 116 -6.89 -7.30 -6.43
N ASN A 117 -7.20 -8.52 -6.00
CA ASN A 117 -8.14 -8.74 -4.90
C ASN A 117 -7.64 -8.13 -3.58
N ALA A 118 -6.37 -8.28 -3.24
CA ALA A 118 -5.80 -7.68 -2.04
C ALA A 118 -5.86 -6.14 -2.08
N VAL A 119 -5.59 -5.54 -3.26
CA VAL A 119 -5.75 -4.08 -3.48
C VAL A 119 -7.21 -3.67 -3.31
N THR A 120 -8.15 -4.41 -3.91
CA THR A 120 -9.59 -4.13 -3.78
C THR A 120 -10.05 -4.15 -2.33
N VAL A 121 -9.71 -5.21 -1.57
CA VAL A 121 -10.06 -5.32 -0.14
C VAL A 121 -9.52 -4.13 0.66
N LEU A 122 -8.28 -3.70 0.39
CA LEU A 122 -7.68 -2.54 1.03
C LEU A 122 -8.44 -1.25 0.70
N LEU A 123 -8.74 -1.02 -0.57
CA LEU A 123 -9.45 0.18 -1.03
C LEU A 123 -10.89 0.23 -0.53
N GLU A 124 -11.59 -0.89 -0.51
CA GLU A 124 -12.94 -0.99 0.08
C GLU A 124 -12.92 -0.70 1.59
N ALA A 125 -11.94 -1.25 2.32
CA ALA A 125 -11.79 -0.98 3.75
C ALA A 125 -11.58 0.51 4.02
N ILE A 126 -10.78 1.21 3.21
CA ILE A 126 -10.58 2.66 3.29
C ILE A 126 -11.89 3.42 2.96
N ALA A 127 -12.55 3.05 1.87
CA ALA A 127 -13.77 3.70 1.41
C ALA A 127 -14.93 3.56 2.42
N ASN A 128 -15.08 2.39 3.02
CA ASN A 128 -16.11 2.10 4.01
C ASN A 128 -15.92 2.89 5.31
N LYS A 129 -14.69 3.19 5.70
CA LYS A 129 -14.40 3.97 6.91
C LYS A 129 -14.62 5.48 6.73
N LYS A 130 -14.84 5.96 5.52
CA LYS A 130 -15.21 7.34 5.17
C LYS A 130 -14.30 8.40 5.77
N PHE A 131 -12.99 8.26 5.57
CA PHE A 131 -12.05 9.31 5.93
C PHE A 131 -12.34 10.59 5.15
N SER A 132 -12.74 11.65 5.81
CA SER A 132 -13.29 12.88 5.21
C SER A 132 -12.31 13.61 4.27
N ALA A 133 -11.01 13.50 4.54
CA ALA A 133 -9.95 14.16 3.76
C ALA A 133 -9.26 13.24 2.74
N SER A 134 -9.60 11.93 2.71
CA SER A 134 -8.93 11.01 1.80
C SER A 134 -9.29 11.27 0.34
N ARG A 135 -8.30 11.17 -0.54
CA ARG A 135 -8.46 11.18 -1.99
C ARG A 135 -7.62 10.04 -2.55
N ILE A 136 -8.22 9.21 -3.38
CA ILE A 136 -7.56 8.06 -3.99
C ILE A 136 -7.66 8.22 -5.50
N LEU A 137 -6.53 8.19 -6.18
CA LEU A 137 -6.42 8.12 -7.62
C LEU A 137 -5.89 6.75 -8.01
N ILE A 138 -6.62 6.05 -8.87
CA ILE A 138 -6.22 4.74 -9.37
C ILE A 138 -5.91 4.88 -10.85
N VAL A 139 -4.70 4.50 -11.26
CA VAL A 139 -4.31 4.35 -12.65
C VAL A 139 -4.36 2.86 -12.98
N ASP A 140 -5.37 2.47 -13.75
CA ASP A 140 -5.71 1.06 -14.02
C ASP A 140 -5.60 0.75 -15.52
N PRO A 141 -4.41 0.39 -16.01
CA PRO A 141 -4.21 0.11 -17.44
C PRO A 141 -4.97 -1.12 -17.95
N HIS A 142 -5.37 -2.01 -17.05
CA HIS A 142 -5.99 -3.29 -17.41
C HIS A 142 -7.49 -3.34 -17.12
N GLY A 143 -8.06 -2.35 -16.44
CA GLY A 143 -9.48 -2.29 -16.11
C GLY A 143 -9.92 -3.30 -15.04
N GLU A 144 -9.02 -3.68 -14.12
CA GLU A 144 -9.30 -4.73 -13.12
C GLU A 144 -10.21 -4.26 -11.98
N TYR A 145 -10.31 -2.92 -11.76
CA TYR A 145 -10.99 -2.36 -10.59
C TYR A 145 -12.35 -1.72 -10.89
N ASN A 146 -12.74 -1.60 -12.17
CA ASN A 146 -13.95 -0.89 -12.59
C ASN A 146 -15.22 -1.39 -11.90
N ASP A 147 -15.44 -2.71 -11.92
CA ASP A 147 -16.67 -3.30 -11.40
C ASP A 147 -16.70 -3.34 -9.87
N THR A 148 -15.55 -3.66 -9.26
CA THR A 148 -15.45 -3.89 -7.82
C THR A 148 -15.57 -2.61 -7.02
N LEU A 149 -15.00 -1.51 -7.50
CA LEU A 149 -15.00 -0.21 -6.83
C LEU A 149 -16.08 0.76 -7.33
N SER A 150 -16.98 0.33 -8.22
CA SER A 150 -17.97 1.18 -8.89
C SER A 150 -18.88 1.99 -7.94
N ARG A 151 -19.13 1.46 -6.73
CA ARG A 151 -19.96 2.13 -5.71
C ARG A 151 -19.26 3.32 -5.03
N HIS A 152 -17.95 3.39 -5.07
CA HIS A 152 -17.12 4.35 -4.32
C HIS A 152 -16.26 5.22 -5.23
N SER A 153 -16.23 4.95 -6.55
CA SER A 153 -15.34 5.60 -7.49
C SER A 153 -16.09 6.21 -8.67
N LYS A 154 -15.46 7.20 -9.29
CA LYS A 154 -15.80 7.66 -10.63
C LYS A 154 -14.77 7.11 -11.60
N VAL A 155 -15.22 6.26 -12.51
CA VAL A 155 -14.37 5.67 -13.55
C VAL A 155 -14.31 6.62 -14.74
N LEU A 156 -13.09 6.91 -15.23
CA LEU A 156 -12.86 7.68 -16.44
C LEU A 156 -12.08 6.83 -17.44
N GLU A 157 -12.57 6.74 -18.67
CA GLU A 157 -12.00 5.92 -19.74
C GLU A 157 -11.69 6.77 -20.97
N VAL A 158 -10.59 6.46 -21.66
CA VAL A 158 -10.14 7.22 -22.84
C VAL A 158 -11.16 7.17 -23.98
N ASN A 159 -11.83 6.02 -24.18
CA ASN A 159 -12.79 5.79 -25.28
C ASN A 159 -14.16 5.36 -24.78
N SER A 160 -14.61 5.87 -23.64
CA SER A 160 -15.92 5.52 -23.13
C SER A 160 -17.05 5.93 -24.09
N ALA A 161 -18.03 5.04 -24.28
CA ALA A 161 -19.25 5.33 -25.00
C ALA A 161 -20.18 6.30 -24.21
N GLN A 162 -19.99 6.37 -22.88
CA GLN A 162 -20.75 7.26 -22.00
C GLN A 162 -19.98 8.58 -21.85
N GLU A 163 -20.57 9.69 -22.28
CA GLU A 163 -19.94 11.02 -22.21
C GLU A 163 -19.45 11.40 -20.80
N GLY A 164 -20.21 11.04 -19.75
CA GLY A 164 -19.85 11.34 -18.37
C GLY A 164 -18.63 10.60 -17.82
N ASN A 165 -18.22 9.53 -18.50
CA ASN A 165 -17.09 8.67 -18.12
C ASN A 165 -15.89 8.84 -19.07
N ARG A 166 -15.97 9.73 -20.04
CA ARG A 166 -14.89 9.95 -20.99
C ARG A 166 -13.76 10.75 -20.36
N LEU A 167 -12.55 10.24 -20.44
CA LEU A 167 -11.35 10.96 -20.02
C LEU A 167 -10.92 11.95 -21.12
N PHE A 168 -10.96 13.22 -20.81
CA PHE A 168 -10.40 14.27 -21.65
C PHE A 168 -9.20 14.88 -20.96
N ILE A 169 -8.07 14.84 -21.63
CA ILE A 169 -6.85 15.53 -21.18
C ILE A 169 -6.73 16.80 -22.02
N PRO A 170 -6.84 17.99 -21.44
CA PRO A 170 -6.67 19.22 -22.19
C PRO A 170 -5.21 19.36 -22.64
N PHE A 171 -5.01 19.86 -23.87
CA PHE A 171 -3.67 19.99 -24.47
C PHE A 171 -2.69 20.81 -23.61
N TRP A 172 -3.20 21.81 -22.91
CA TRP A 172 -2.38 22.69 -22.07
C TRP A 172 -1.87 22.01 -20.77
N ALA A 173 -2.42 20.85 -20.42
CA ALA A 173 -1.96 20.03 -19.29
C ALA A 173 -0.89 18.99 -19.68
N LEU A 174 -0.63 18.82 -20.98
CA LEU A 174 0.43 17.93 -21.46
C LEU A 174 1.81 18.52 -21.22
N PRO A 175 2.82 17.69 -20.92
CA PRO A 175 4.21 18.10 -20.95
C PRO A 175 4.61 18.67 -22.33
N PHE A 176 5.49 19.65 -22.35
CA PHE A 176 5.90 20.34 -23.56
C PHE A 176 6.35 19.41 -24.69
N ASN A 177 7.14 18.39 -24.34
CA ASN A 177 7.63 17.43 -25.35
C ASN A 177 6.50 16.61 -25.96
N GLU A 178 5.52 16.20 -25.18
CA GLU A 178 4.34 15.47 -25.68
C GLU A 178 3.45 16.36 -26.53
N LEU A 179 3.27 17.61 -26.12
CA LEU A 179 2.53 18.59 -26.88
C LEU A 179 3.20 18.83 -28.26
N MET A 180 4.52 18.95 -28.29
CA MET A 180 5.28 19.09 -29.54
C MET A 180 5.14 17.86 -30.44
N ASN A 181 5.19 16.67 -29.89
CA ASN A 181 5.02 15.44 -30.67
C ASN A 181 3.62 15.33 -31.31
N LEU A 182 2.60 15.91 -30.71
CA LEU A 182 1.23 15.91 -31.25
C LEU A 182 1.02 16.93 -32.36
N PHE A 183 1.61 18.12 -32.25
CA PHE A 183 1.28 19.26 -33.12
C PHE A 183 2.39 19.67 -34.08
N SER A 184 3.60 19.24 -33.84
CA SER A 184 4.73 19.63 -34.66
C SER A 184 5.41 18.41 -35.27
N GLY A 185 5.65 18.43 -36.56
CA GLY A 185 6.56 17.50 -37.20
C GLY A 185 7.99 17.68 -36.71
N ASN A 186 8.98 17.45 -37.58
CA ASN A 186 10.40 17.64 -37.26
C ASN A 186 10.74 19.12 -37.12
N LEU A 187 10.62 19.71 -35.94
CA LEU A 187 11.09 21.05 -35.63
C LEU A 187 12.55 21.02 -35.21
N THR A 188 13.29 22.08 -35.61
CA THR A 188 14.64 22.31 -35.09
C THR A 188 14.60 22.69 -33.62
N ASP A 189 15.69 22.43 -32.90
CA ASP A 189 15.74 22.74 -31.45
C ASP A 189 15.56 24.25 -31.19
N SER A 190 16.04 25.13 -32.10
CA SER A 190 15.82 26.58 -32.02
C SER A 190 14.33 26.93 -32.09
N ASN A 191 13.57 26.29 -32.99
CA ASN A 191 12.12 26.54 -33.10
C ASN A 191 11.35 25.99 -31.90
N LYS A 192 11.79 24.85 -31.36
CA LYS A 192 11.19 24.30 -30.12
C LYS A 192 11.39 25.26 -28.95
N GLU A 193 12.58 25.86 -28.83
CA GLU A 193 12.85 26.78 -27.73
C GLU A 193 12.03 28.08 -27.87
N TYR A 194 11.90 28.60 -29.09
CA TYR A 194 11.02 29.74 -29.36
C TYR A 194 9.57 29.47 -28.99
N ILE A 195 9.03 28.30 -29.37
CA ILE A 195 7.65 27.90 -29.00
C ILE A 195 7.52 27.73 -27.49
N ARG A 196 8.54 27.13 -26.82
CA ARG A 196 8.57 27.00 -25.38
C ARG A 196 8.41 28.34 -24.68
N GLU A 197 9.19 29.32 -25.08
CA GLU A 197 9.14 30.68 -24.53
C GLU A 197 7.75 31.32 -24.72
N LYS A 198 7.18 31.20 -25.92
CA LYS A 198 5.82 31.69 -26.22
C LYS A 198 4.75 31.04 -25.35
N ILE A 199 4.81 29.70 -25.14
CA ILE A 199 3.89 28.96 -24.25
C ILE A 199 4.03 29.45 -22.81
N VAL A 200 5.26 29.61 -22.30
CA VAL A 200 5.49 30.13 -20.95
C VAL A 200 4.84 31.50 -20.77
N ASN A 201 5.07 32.41 -21.73
CA ASN A 201 4.48 33.75 -21.68
C ASN A 201 2.96 33.74 -21.74
N ALA A 202 2.36 32.87 -22.57
CA ALA A 202 0.91 32.69 -22.64
C ALA A 202 0.31 32.12 -21.33
N LYS A 203 1.03 31.20 -20.69
CA LYS A 203 0.64 30.63 -19.37
C LYS A 203 0.75 31.68 -18.26
N LYS A 204 1.79 32.53 -18.25
CA LYS A 204 1.93 33.65 -17.30
C LYS A 204 0.79 34.64 -17.42
N LEU A 205 0.48 35.08 -18.65
CA LEU A 205 -0.65 35.96 -18.92
C LEU A 205 -1.99 35.35 -18.46
N SER A 206 -2.17 34.05 -18.70
CA SER A 206 -3.38 33.36 -18.28
C SER A 206 -3.45 33.22 -16.75
N ALA A 207 -2.35 32.93 -16.07
CA ALA A 207 -2.30 32.87 -14.61
C ALA A 207 -2.67 34.22 -13.98
N SER A 208 -2.12 35.30 -14.48
CA SER A 208 -2.43 36.66 -14.03
C SER A 208 -3.90 37.03 -14.27
N ASN A 209 -4.45 36.72 -15.45
CA ASN A 209 -5.84 37.00 -15.77
C ASN A 209 -6.87 36.21 -14.95
N ASN A 210 -6.49 35.07 -14.40
CA ASN A 210 -7.36 34.21 -13.59
C ASN A 210 -7.04 34.27 -12.09
N ASP A 211 -6.25 35.23 -11.65
CA ASP A 211 -5.85 35.42 -10.24
C ASP A 211 -5.32 34.14 -9.59
N LEU A 212 -4.54 33.35 -10.33
CA LEU A 212 -3.91 32.16 -9.78
C LEU A 212 -2.76 32.56 -8.83
N ASP A 213 -2.77 32.05 -7.63
CA ASP A 213 -1.73 32.27 -6.62
C ASP A 213 -0.45 31.46 -6.94
N VAL A 214 0.18 31.82 -8.07
CA VAL A 214 1.40 31.17 -8.58
C VAL A 214 2.38 32.26 -9.00
N SER A 215 3.63 32.20 -8.51
CA SER A 215 4.66 33.17 -8.90
C SER A 215 5.08 32.94 -10.36
N ASP A 216 5.26 34.00 -11.12
CA ASP A 216 5.68 33.98 -12.52
C ASP A 216 6.99 33.21 -12.76
N GLU A 217 7.89 33.22 -11.76
CA GLU A 217 9.17 32.52 -11.82
C GLU A 217 9.02 31.00 -11.76
N SER A 218 7.93 30.50 -11.16
CA SER A 218 7.64 29.07 -11.04
C SER A 218 6.89 28.48 -12.24
N ILE A 219 6.40 29.36 -13.15
CA ILE A 219 5.65 28.92 -14.33
C ILE A 219 6.61 28.46 -15.43
N THR A 220 6.45 27.19 -15.81
CA THR A 220 7.20 26.55 -16.89
C THR A 220 6.26 26.14 -18.04
N ALA A 221 6.84 25.69 -19.16
CA ALA A 221 6.05 25.13 -20.26
C ALA A 221 5.23 23.89 -19.86
N ASP A 222 5.67 23.17 -18.82
CA ASP A 222 5.00 21.97 -18.30
C ASP A 222 3.96 22.29 -17.20
N SER A 223 3.89 23.53 -16.73
CA SER A 223 2.88 23.92 -15.73
C SER A 223 1.45 23.73 -16.28
N PRO A 224 0.52 23.09 -15.55
CA PRO A 224 -0.84 22.80 -16.02
C PRO A 224 -1.74 24.03 -15.97
N ILE A 225 -1.36 25.10 -16.68
CA ILE A 225 -2.08 26.38 -16.77
C ILE A 225 -2.73 26.48 -18.14
N PRO A 226 -4.03 26.77 -18.22
CA PRO A 226 -4.73 26.94 -19.49
C PRO A 226 -4.13 28.07 -20.34
N PHE A 227 -3.99 27.86 -21.64
CA PHE A 227 -3.64 28.89 -22.60
C PHE A 227 -4.33 28.65 -23.95
N SER A 228 -4.38 29.66 -24.80
CA SER A 228 -5.00 29.57 -26.12
C SER A 228 -3.97 29.33 -27.22
N ILE A 229 -4.05 28.19 -27.90
CA ILE A 229 -3.21 27.89 -29.08
C ILE A 229 -3.49 28.90 -30.23
N LYS A 230 -4.72 29.40 -30.37
CA LYS A 230 -5.04 30.39 -31.43
C LYS A 230 -4.22 31.65 -31.28
N ASN A 231 -4.05 32.12 -30.06
CA ASN A 231 -3.26 33.33 -29.82
C ASN A 231 -1.76 33.15 -30.15
N LEU A 232 -1.24 31.94 -29.94
CA LEU A 232 0.14 31.60 -30.34
C LEU A 232 0.35 31.51 -31.86
N TRP A 233 -0.69 31.17 -32.61
CA TRP A 233 -0.60 30.98 -34.06
C TRP A 233 -0.64 32.29 -34.86
N TYR A 234 -1.22 33.32 -34.29
CA TYR A 234 -1.41 34.61 -34.96
C TYR A 234 -0.40 35.70 -34.51
N GLU A 235 0.50 35.39 -33.57
CA GLU A 235 1.67 36.20 -33.21
C GLU A 235 2.93 35.76 -33.98
#